data_66483da2acaad318f2450e900d8553de
#
_entry.id   66483da2acaad318f2450e900d8553de
#
_cell.length_a   1.000
_cell.length_b   1.000
_cell.length_c   1.000
_cell.angle_alpha   90.00
_cell.angle_beta   90.00
_cell.angle_gamma   90.00
#
_symmetry.space_group_name_H-M   'P 1'
#
loop_
_entity.id
_entity.type
_entity.pdbx_description
1 polymer ?
#
loop_
_entity_poly.entity_id
_entity_poly.type
_entity_poly.pdbx_seq_one_letter_code
_entity_poly.pdbx_strand_id
1 'polypeptide(L)'
;QNDRAVDTFERAIKNTKDPKNQETLYARYFLGVCYEKNRKIEKAIEQWEIVFNINSKFKDVGTKLSQYKELETNDGVKEYLTANNAQFMELCKKVAAVGFNLVSQKIETTKYGCQMLATEEKKESWMNAKQQIIFAQFYRSTEPLEDSIVRKMADVLRAKNYVKGIIFTCSDFSPSAHSFADGRPIVLVSKDILEALFKKAGL
;
A
#
# COMPACT_ATOMS: atom_id res chain seq x y z
N GLN A 1 6.88 17.29 7.90
CA GLN A 1 7.78 17.78 6.82
C GLN A 1 7.08 17.87 5.46
N ASN A 2 6.17 16.94 5.13
CA ASN A 2 5.50 16.93 3.82
C ASN A 2 4.52 18.12 3.64
N ASP A 3 3.83 18.59 4.69
CA ASP A 3 2.89 19.70 4.58
C ASP A 3 3.61 21.02 4.23
N ARG A 4 4.79 21.26 4.81
CA ARG A 4 5.61 22.43 4.46
C ARG A 4 6.09 22.37 3.00
N ALA A 5 6.39 21.17 2.49
CA ALA A 5 6.76 20.99 1.09
C ALA A 5 5.58 21.28 0.15
N VAL A 6 4.37 20.85 0.51
CA VAL A 6 3.14 21.18 -0.22
C VAL A 6 2.96 22.69 -0.34
N ASP A 7 2.98 23.42 0.78
CA ASP A 7 2.85 24.88 0.78
C ASP A 7 3.91 25.58 -0.07
N THR A 8 5.14 25.07 -0.04
CA THR A 8 6.26 25.63 -0.81
C THR A 8 6.03 25.46 -2.32
N PHE A 9 5.63 24.25 -2.75
CA PHE A 9 5.37 24.00 -4.18
C PHE A 9 4.11 24.72 -4.67
N GLU A 10 3.04 24.81 -3.87
CA GLU A 10 1.84 25.58 -4.22
C GLU A 10 2.17 27.07 -4.42
N ARG A 11 2.97 27.65 -3.52
CA ARG A 11 3.43 29.05 -3.68
C ARG A 11 4.32 29.23 -4.91
N ALA A 12 5.22 28.31 -5.20
CA ALA A 12 6.05 28.36 -6.39
C ALA A 12 5.21 28.34 -7.67
N ILE A 13 4.22 27.45 -7.74
CA ILE A 13 3.30 27.35 -8.87
C ILE A 13 2.43 28.61 -9.02
N LYS A 14 1.94 29.16 -7.90
CA LYS A 14 1.13 30.39 -7.92
C LYS A 14 1.89 31.63 -8.39
N ASN A 15 3.18 31.69 -8.07
CA ASN A 15 4.01 32.86 -8.40
C ASN A 15 4.69 32.76 -9.78
N THR A 16 4.52 31.65 -10.50
CA THR A 16 5.11 31.50 -11.82
C THR A 16 4.35 32.31 -12.87
N LYS A 17 5.09 32.92 -13.79
CA LYS A 17 4.52 33.63 -14.95
C LYS A 17 4.30 32.72 -16.15
N ASP A 18 5.01 31.61 -16.22
CA ASP A 18 4.91 30.63 -17.31
C ASP A 18 4.60 29.23 -16.75
N PRO A 19 3.33 28.76 -16.89
CA PRO A 19 2.92 27.44 -16.44
C PRO A 19 3.64 26.27 -17.13
N LYS A 20 4.27 26.52 -18.29
CA LYS A 20 4.91 25.49 -19.11
C LYS A 20 6.42 25.41 -18.92
N ASN A 21 7.00 26.33 -18.14
CA ASN A 21 8.43 26.28 -17.90
C ASN A 21 8.82 25.04 -17.10
N GLN A 22 10.07 24.63 -17.25
CA GLN A 22 10.60 23.41 -16.66
C GLN A 22 10.50 23.42 -15.11
N GLU A 23 10.73 24.56 -14.48
CA GLU A 23 10.66 24.71 -13.03
C GLU A 23 9.23 24.47 -12.50
N THR A 24 8.22 24.99 -13.20
CA THR A 24 6.82 24.78 -12.87
C THR A 24 6.40 23.31 -13.04
N LEU A 25 6.90 22.64 -14.09
CA LEU A 25 6.67 21.22 -14.28
C LEU A 25 7.29 20.38 -13.13
N TYR A 26 8.51 20.71 -12.71
CA TYR A 26 9.12 20.08 -11.53
C TYR A 26 8.31 20.35 -10.26
N ALA A 27 7.88 21.60 -10.03
CA ALA A 27 7.09 21.96 -8.86
C ALA A 27 5.78 21.16 -8.80
N ARG A 28 5.05 21.06 -9.92
CA ARG A 28 3.81 20.27 -10.02
C ARG A 28 4.06 18.78 -9.82
N TYR A 29 5.09 18.23 -10.47
CA TYR A 29 5.42 16.83 -10.32
C TYR A 29 5.69 16.47 -8.85
N PHE A 30 6.54 17.25 -8.17
CA PHE A 30 6.86 17.01 -6.75
C PHE A 30 5.70 17.35 -5.80
N LEU A 31 4.85 18.30 -6.14
CA LEU A 31 3.59 18.55 -5.42
C LEU A 31 2.71 17.31 -5.46
N GLY A 32 2.57 16.68 -6.63
CA GLY A 32 1.88 15.40 -6.78
C GLY A 32 2.49 14.31 -5.89
N VAL A 33 3.81 14.18 -5.87
CA VAL A 33 4.51 13.22 -4.97
C VAL A 33 4.27 13.52 -3.48
N CYS A 34 4.18 14.81 -3.10
CA CYS A 34 3.86 15.19 -1.73
C CYS A 34 2.40 14.83 -1.38
N TYR A 35 1.46 15.06 -2.29
CA TYR A 35 0.08 14.67 -2.12
C TYR A 35 -0.09 13.14 -2.02
N GLU A 36 0.60 12.39 -2.87
CA GLU A 36 0.66 10.93 -2.81
C GLU A 36 1.11 10.43 -1.42
N LYS A 37 2.22 10.98 -0.90
CA LYS A 37 2.73 10.65 0.43
C LYS A 37 1.77 11.03 1.56
N ASN A 38 0.98 12.09 1.35
CA ASN A 38 -0.07 12.53 2.27
C ASN A 38 -1.40 11.83 2.03
N ARG A 39 -1.45 10.82 1.13
CA ARG A 39 -2.65 10.04 0.76
C ARG A 39 -3.77 10.87 0.15
N LYS A 40 -3.46 12.02 -0.41
CA LYS A 40 -4.38 12.87 -1.17
C LYS A 40 -4.27 12.53 -2.65
N ILE A 41 -4.65 11.28 -2.99
CA ILE A 41 -4.38 10.67 -4.30
C ILE A 41 -5.03 11.47 -5.45
N GLU A 42 -6.28 11.89 -5.30
CA GLU A 42 -6.98 12.70 -6.31
C GLU A 42 -6.20 13.99 -6.64
N LYS A 43 -5.70 14.69 -5.61
CA LYS A 43 -4.88 15.89 -5.83
C LYS A 43 -3.52 15.58 -6.47
N ALA A 44 -2.96 14.41 -6.20
CA ALA A 44 -1.73 13.97 -6.87
C ALA A 44 -1.97 13.75 -8.36
N ILE A 45 -3.04 13.05 -8.72
CA ILE A 45 -3.45 12.80 -10.10
C ILE A 45 -3.66 14.10 -10.84
N GLU A 46 -4.42 15.06 -10.29
CA GLU A 46 -4.64 16.38 -10.88
C GLU A 46 -3.32 17.08 -11.25
N GLN A 47 -2.33 17.07 -10.34
CA GLN A 47 -1.05 17.71 -10.64
C GLN A 47 -0.27 16.98 -11.73
N TRP A 48 -0.27 15.65 -11.73
CA TRP A 48 0.41 14.85 -12.74
C TRP A 48 -0.28 14.91 -14.10
N GLU A 49 -1.60 15.00 -14.18
CA GLU A 49 -2.34 15.21 -15.43
C GLU A 49 -1.97 16.55 -16.09
N ILE A 50 -1.82 17.61 -15.30
CA ILE A 50 -1.36 18.91 -15.83
C ILE A 50 0.06 18.77 -16.41
N VAL A 51 0.96 18.08 -15.71
CA VAL A 51 2.32 17.85 -16.22
C VAL A 51 2.30 17.00 -17.48
N PHE A 52 1.53 15.92 -17.50
CA PHE A 52 1.42 15.00 -18.64
C PHE A 52 0.86 15.69 -19.90
N ASN A 53 -0.15 16.55 -19.72
CA ASN A 53 -0.76 17.32 -20.82
C ASN A 53 0.22 18.34 -21.45
N ILE A 54 1.19 18.83 -20.66
CA ILE A 54 2.21 19.75 -21.16
C ILE A 54 3.41 18.96 -21.74
N ASN A 55 3.84 17.92 -21.06
CA ASN A 55 4.95 17.06 -21.47
C ASN A 55 4.73 15.61 -20.99
N SER A 56 4.20 14.77 -21.87
CA SER A 56 3.89 13.36 -21.57
C SER A 56 5.13 12.50 -21.25
N LYS A 57 6.32 12.96 -21.62
CA LYS A 57 7.60 12.28 -21.34
C LYS A 57 8.34 12.84 -20.11
N PHE A 58 7.68 13.72 -19.34
CA PHE A 58 8.29 14.32 -18.17
C PHE A 58 8.44 13.27 -17.05
N LYS A 59 9.69 12.90 -16.71
CA LYS A 59 9.97 11.86 -15.73
C LYS A 59 9.13 10.58 -15.97
N ASP A 60 8.57 10.03 -14.90
CA ASP A 60 7.70 8.85 -14.89
C ASP A 60 6.21 9.19 -14.76
N VAL A 61 5.82 10.44 -15.10
CA VAL A 61 4.43 10.93 -14.92
C VAL A 61 3.40 10.04 -15.62
N GLY A 62 3.73 9.55 -16.82
CA GLY A 62 2.86 8.63 -17.56
C GLY A 62 2.66 7.30 -16.83
N THR A 63 3.73 6.73 -16.28
CA THR A 63 3.68 5.50 -15.50
C THR A 63 2.83 5.68 -14.23
N LYS A 64 3.04 6.80 -13.51
CA LYS A 64 2.24 7.13 -12.33
C LYS A 64 0.76 7.24 -12.66
N LEU A 65 0.40 7.99 -13.70
CA LEU A 65 -1.00 8.13 -14.12
C LEU A 65 -1.62 6.81 -14.57
N SER A 66 -0.88 5.94 -15.27
CA SER A 66 -1.37 4.61 -15.65
C SER A 66 -1.65 3.74 -14.43
N GLN A 67 -0.73 3.73 -13.45
CA GLN A 67 -0.92 3.02 -12.18
C GLN A 67 -2.20 3.47 -11.47
N TYR A 68 -2.47 4.77 -11.40
CA TYR A 68 -3.66 5.27 -10.73
C TYR A 68 -4.95 5.10 -11.54
N LYS A 69 -4.92 5.15 -12.87
CA LYS A 69 -6.09 4.83 -13.71
C LYS A 69 -6.55 3.38 -13.55
N GLU A 70 -5.61 2.46 -13.44
CA GLU A 70 -5.93 1.06 -13.12
C GLU A 70 -6.55 0.90 -11.71
N LEU A 71 -6.16 1.78 -10.78
CA LEU A 71 -6.69 1.79 -9.41
C LEU A 71 -8.10 2.41 -9.32
N GLU A 72 -8.43 3.39 -10.18
CA GLU A 72 -9.77 4.00 -10.23
C GLU A 72 -10.88 3.03 -10.65
N THR A 73 -10.54 1.94 -11.35
CA THR A 73 -11.50 0.91 -11.76
C THR A 73 -11.89 -0.05 -10.63
N ASN A 74 -11.22 0.02 -9.47
CA ASN A 74 -11.48 -0.86 -8.34
C ASN A 74 -11.69 -0.08 -7.04
N ASP A 75 -12.96 0.07 -6.65
CA ASP A 75 -13.35 0.83 -5.46
C ASP A 75 -12.66 0.35 -4.18
N GLY A 76 -12.46 -0.95 -4.02
CA GLY A 76 -11.79 -1.55 -2.87
C GLY A 76 -10.31 -1.15 -2.78
N VAL A 77 -9.59 -1.07 -3.91
CA VAL A 77 -8.19 -0.62 -3.92
C VAL A 77 -8.11 0.90 -3.66
N LYS A 78 -9.04 1.67 -4.22
CA LYS A 78 -9.13 3.10 -3.93
C LYS A 78 -9.35 3.35 -2.44
N GLU A 79 -10.30 2.65 -1.82
CA GLU A 79 -10.55 2.73 -0.38
C GLU A 79 -9.31 2.30 0.43
N TYR A 80 -8.65 1.21 0.06
CA TYR A 80 -7.42 0.73 0.69
C TYR A 80 -6.33 1.80 0.73
N LEU A 81 -6.17 2.58 -0.35
CA LEU A 81 -5.16 3.63 -0.44
C LEU A 81 -5.56 4.92 0.29
N THR A 82 -6.83 5.30 0.26
CA THR A 82 -7.30 6.64 0.69
C THR A 82 -7.93 6.66 2.08
N ALA A 83 -8.44 5.52 2.58
CA ALA A 83 -9.08 5.42 3.88
C ALA A 83 -8.23 6.01 5.02
N ASN A 84 -8.85 6.60 6.02
CA ASN A 84 -8.16 6.99 7.24
C ASN A 84 -7.66 5.76 8.02
N ASN A 85 -6.82 5.95 9.03
CA ASN A 85 -6.19 4.83 9.73
C ASN A 85 -7.19 3.85 10.36
N ALA A 86 -8.28 4.35 10.92
CA ALA A 86 -9.29 3.50 11.56
C ALA A 86 -10.04 2.66 10.52
N GLN A 87 -10.52 3.29 9.45
CA GLN A 87 -11.18 2.60 8.33
C GLN A 87 -10.25 1.59 7.67
N PHE A 88 -8.98 1.97 7.48
CA PHE A 88 -7.98 1.08 6.89
C PHE A 88 -7.74 -0.17 7.74
N MET A 89 -7.65 -0.05 9.07
CA MET A 89 -7.49 -1.20 9.95
C MET A 89 -8.70 -2.14 9.88
N GLU A 90 -9.92 -1.59 9.80
CA GLU A 90 -11.14 -2.42 9.64
C GLU A 90 -11.16 -3.14 8.28
N LEU A 91 -10.76 -2.44 7.21
CA LEU A 91 -10.60 -3.03 5.89
C LEU A 91 -9.59 -4.20 5.91
N CYS A 92 -8.44 -4.01 6.53
CA CYS A 92 -7.41 -5.03 6.66
C CYS A 92 -7.90 -6.26 7.44
N LYS A 93 -8.69 -6.06 8.52
CA LYS A 93 -9.30 -7.17 9.27
C LYS A 93 -10.27 -7.96 8.39
N LYS A 94 -11.16 -7.29 7.63
CA LYS A 94 -12.10 -7.94 6.71
C LYS A 94 -11.37 -8.77 5.65
N VAL A 95 -10.37 -8.19 5.00
CA VAL A 95 -9.57 -8.87 3.98
C VAL A 95 -8.86 -10.09 4.54
N ALA A 96 -8.25 -9.97 5.72
CA ALA A 96 -7.57 -11.08 6.38
C ALA A 96 -8.53 -12.21 6.78
N ALA A 97 -9.72 -11.86 7.28
CA ALA A 97 -10.75 -12.84 7.63
C ALA A 97 -11.26 -13.58 6.39
N VAL A 98 -11.60 -12.86 5.32
CA VAL A 98 -12.14 -13.45 4.08
C VAL A 98 -11.10 -14.25 3.31
N GLY A 99 -9.85 -13.79 3.29
CA GLY A 99 -8.78 -14.41 2.52
C GLY A 99 -8.14 -15.62 3.19
N PHE A 100 -8.01 -15.56 4.50
CA PHE A 100 -7.17 -16.50 5.26
C PHE A 100 -7.83 -17.03 6.52
N ASN A 101 -9.12 -16.76 6.75
CA ASN A 101 -9.87 -17.12 7.97
C ASN A 101 -9.16 -16.63 9.25
N LEU A 102 -8.62 -15.41 9.23
CA LEU A 102 -7.88 -14.86 10.35
C LEU A 102 -8.78 -14.06 11.29
N VAL A 103 -8.60 -14.29 12.58
CA VAL A 103 -9.16 -13.47 13.65
C VAL A 103 -8.07 -12.57 14.21
N SER A 104 -8.27 -11.26 14.10
CA SER A 104 -7.32 -10.25 14.59
C SER A 104 -7.27 -10.27 16.12
N GLN A 105 -6.08 -10.45 16.69
CA GLN A 105 -5.80 -10.32 18.12
C GLN A 105 -5.34 -8.91 18.48
N LYS A 106 -4.50 -8.34 17.61
CA LYS A 106 -3.96 -6.99 17.77
C LYS A 106 -3.68 -6.41 16.39
N ILE A 107 -4.04 -5.15 16.17
CA ILE A 107 -3.70 -4.40 14.95
C ILE A 107 -3.15 -3.03 15.33
N GLU A 108 -2.11 -2.59 14.65
CA GLU A 108 -1.42 -1.33 14.91
C GLU A 108 -1.06 -0.66 13.59
N THR A 109 -1.14 0.68 13.57
CA THR A 109 -0.68 1.46 12.42
C THR A 109 0.85 1.48 12.34
N THR A 110 1.36 1.51 11.11
CA THR A 110 2.78 1.68 10.81
C THR A 110 2.97 2.88 9.89
N LYS A 111 4.22 3.27 9.63
CA LYS A 111 4.55 4.33 8.67
C LYS A 111 3.97 4.06 7.27
N TYR A 112 3.89 2.79 6.86
CA TYR A 112 3.53 2.38 5.49
C TYR A 112 2.16 1.73 5.37
N GLY A 113 1.42 1.58 6.46
CA GLY A 113 0.12 0.92 6.50
C GLY A 113 -0.24 0.44 7.90
N CYS A 114 -0.43 -0.87 8.10
CA CYS A 114 -0.63 -1.45 9.42
C CYS A 114 0.01 -2.85 9.55
N GLN A 115 0.14 -3.31 10.78
CA GLN A 115 0.54 -4.67 11.11
C GLN A 115 -0.49 -5.31 12.05
N MET A 116 -0.68 -6.61 11.92
CA MET A 116 -1.67 -7.37 12.66
C MET A 116 -1.09 -8.67 13.19
N LEU A 117 -1.36 -8.97 14.44
CA LEU A 117 -1.25 -10.30 15.00
C LEU A 117 -2.60 -10.98 14.94
N ALA A 118 -2.65 -12.17 14.39
CA ALA A 118 -3.87 -12.92 14.19
C ALA A 118 -3.68 -14.40 14.46
N THR A 119 -4.79 -15.10 14.61
CA THR A 119 -4.86 -16.56 14.69
C THR A 119 -5.86 -17.07 13.67
N GLU A 120 -5.70 -18.30 13.19
CA GLU A 120 -6.72 -18.91 12.34
C GLU A 120 -7.99 -19.19 13.14
N GLU A 121 -9.15 -18.91 12.55
CA GLU A 121 -10.44 -19.29 13.12
C GLU A 121 -10.56 -20.82 13.13
N LYS A 122 -10.56 -21.43 14.32
CA LYS A 122 -10.67 -22.88 14.46
C LYS A 122 -12.11 -23.32 14.29
N LYS A 123 -12.39 -24.21 13.35
CA LYS A 123 -13.69 -24.82 13.17
C LYS A 123 -14.08 -25.83 14.26
N GLU A 124 -13.14 -26.40 14.99
CA GLU A 124 -13.38 -27.24 16.17
C GLU A 124 -12.16 -27.22 17.11
N SER A 125 -12.42 -27.03 18.40
CA SER A 125 -11.42 -26.92 19.44
C SER A 125 -11.01 -28.32 19.95
N TRP A 126 -9.81 -28.79 19.62
CA TRP A 126 -9.10 -29.70 20.53
C TRP A 126 -8.51 -28.84 21.63
N MET A 127 -9.07 -28.97 22.84
CA MET A 127 -8.59 -28.31 24.04
C MET A 127 -7.09 -28.59 24.20
N ASN A 128 -6.24 -27.52 24.25
CA ASN A 128 -4.79 -27.49 24.47
C ASN A 128 -3.84 -27.32 23.27
N ALA A 129 -4.29 -27.07 22.04
CA ALA A 129 -3.35 -26.65 21.01
C ALA A 129 -2.90 -25.20 21.23
N LYS A 130 -1.59 -25.01 21.46
CA LYS A 130 -0.96 -23.68 21.59
C LYS A 130 -1.38 -22.81 20.40
N GLN A 131 -1.95 -21.65 20.67
CA GLN A 131 -2.47 -20.77 19.65
C GLN A 131 -1.32 -20.28 18.75
N GLN A 132 -1.37 -20.64 17.46
CA GLN A 132 -0.32 -20.30 16.49
C GLN A 132 -0.56 -18.89 16.00
N ILE A 133 0.40 -18.00 16.25
CA ILE A 133 0.30 -16.59 15.85
C ILE A 133 0.80 -16.42 14.42
N ILE A 134 -0.03 -15.76 13.62
CA ILE A 134 0.26 -15.32 12.27
C ILE A 134 0.50 -13.82 12.31
N PHE A 135 1.57 -13.37 11.66
CA PHE A 135 1.90 -11.96 11.56
C PHE A 135 1.59 -11.45 10.16
N ALA A 136 0.66 -10.53 10.05
CA ALA A 136 0.27 -9.90 8.79
C ALA A 136 0.73 -8.44 8.73
N GLN A 137 1.24 -8.03 7.58
CA GLN A 137 1.60 -6.63 7.28
C GLN A 137 0.86 -6.17 6.04
N PHE A 138 0.31 -4.96 6.10
CA PHE A 138 -0.45 -4.34 5.03
C PHE A 138 0.26 -3.05 4.61
N TYR A 139 0.70 -3.03 3.35
CA TYR A 139 1.43 -1.90 2.77
C TYR A 139 0.54 -1.11 1.81
N ARG A 140 0.46 0.18 2.03
CA ARG A 140 -0.18 1.15 1.12
C ARG A 140 0.88 1.70 0.17
N SER A 141 1.39 0.84 -0.70
CA SER A 141 2.39 1.21 -1.70
C SER A 141 1.83 0.99 -3.10
N THR A 142 2.07 1.94 -3.98
CA THR A 142 1.82 1.83 -5.42
C THR A 142 3.05 1.35 -6.18
N GLU A 143 4.20 1.33 -5.52
CA GLU A 143 5.45 0.81 -6.07
C GLU A 143 5.66 -0.64 -5.61
N PRO A 144 6.27 -1.50 -6.45
CA PRO A 144 6.58 -2.87 -6.07
C PRO A 144 7.40 -2.97 -4.78
N LEU A 145 7.07 -3.94 -3.94
CA LEU A 145 7.79 -4.18 -2.70
C LEU A 145 9.03 -5.02 -2.93
N GLU A 146 10.15 -4.54 -2.42
CA GLU A 146 11.45 -5.18 -2.56
C GLU A 146 11.66 -6.34 -1.56
N ASP A 147 12.62 -7.22 -1.84
CA ASP A 147 13.00 -8.36 -1.01
C ASP A 147 13.39 -7.98 0.43
N SER A 148 13.87 -6.75 0.64
CA SER A 148 14.21 -6.23 1.97
C SER A 148 13.04 -6.27 2.96
N ILE A 149 11.81 -6.11 2.46
CA ILE A 149 10.58 -6.19 3.27
C ILE A 149 10.32 -7.66 3.67
N VAL A 150 10.48 -8.57 2.72
CA VAL A 150 10.27 -10.00 2.95
C VAL A 150 11.33 -10.56 3.90
N ARG A 151 12.58 -10.10 3.80
CA ARG A 151 13.66 -10.44 4.75
C ARG A 151 13.34 -9.99 6.18
N LYS A 152 12.88 -8.73 6.34
CA LYS A 152 12.43 -8.24 7.65
C LYS A 152 11.28 -9.07 8.23
N MET A 153 10.34 -9.49 7.39
CA MET A 153 9.27 -10.40 7.80
C MET A 153 9.87 -11.72 8.34
N ALA A 154 10.79 -12.35 7.61
CA ALA A 154 11.43 -13.59 8.03
C ALA A 154 12.16 -13.44 9.38
N ASP A 155 12.86 -12.32 9.59
CA ASP A 155 13.55 -12.03 10.85
C ASP A 155 12.56 -11.88 12.02
N VAL A 156 11.43 -11.18 11.79
CA VAL A 156 10.37 -11.05 12.81
C VAL A 156 9.76 -12.41 13.16
N LEU A 157 9.44 -13.24 12.14
CA LEU A 157 8.89 -14.58 12.38
C LEU A 157 9.82 -15.41 13.26
N ARG A 158 11.12 -15.40 12.95
CA ARG A 158 12.14 -16.13 13.73
C ARG A 158 12.28 -15.58 15.14
N ALA A 159 12.43 -14.25 15.28
CA ALA A 159 12.66 -13.60 16.57
C ALA A 159 11.46 -13.74 17.54
N LYS A 160 10.24 -13.76 17.02
CA LYS A 160 9.00 -13.84 17.80
C LYS A 160 8.39 -15.25 17.85
N ASN A 161 9.00 -16.20 17.15
CA ASN A 161 8.48 -17.57 17.00
C ASN A 161 7.04 -17.60 16.45
N TYR A 162 6.75 -16.74 15.45
CA TYR A 162 5.49 -16.76 14.74
C TYR A 162 5.52 -17.82 13.64
N VAL A 163 4.38 -18.48 13.40
CA VAL A 163 4.33 -19.63 12.49
C VAL A 163 4.25 -19.26 11.02
N LYS A 164 3.71 -18.08 10.70
CA LYS A 164 3.46 -17.64 9.33
C LYS A 164 3.46 -16.13 9.24
N GLY A 165 3.98 -15.61 8.13
CA GLY A 165 3.89 -14.21 7.74
C GLY A 165 3.03 -14.02 6.51
N ILE A 166 2.26 -12.93 6.44
CA ILE A 166 1.50 -12.56 5.25
C ILE A 166 1.76 -11.08 4.97
N ILE A 167 2.16 -10.78 3.74
CA ILE A 167 2.42 -9.40 3.31
C ILE A 167 1.41 -9.04 2.23
N PHE A 168 0.61 -8.02 2.49
CA PHE A 168 -0.40 -7.49 1.56
C PHE A 168 0.09 -6.18 0.95
N THR A 169 -0.12 -6.02 -0.34
CA THR A 169 0.13 -4.75 -1.05
C THR A 169 -0.88 -4.54 -2.16
N CYS A 170 -1.21 -3.29 -2.46
CA CYS A 170 -1.99 -2.91 -3.64
C CYS A 170 -1.09 -2.70 -4.89
N SER A 171 0.14 -3.12 -4.81
CA SER A 171 1.14 -3.17 -5.87
C SER A 171 1.61 -4.61 -6.05
N ASP A 172 2.76 -4.78 -6.68
CA ASP A 172 3.42 -6.06 -6.86
C ASP A 172 4.62 -6.25 -5.93
N PHE A 173 5.26 -7.39 -6.06
CA PHE A 173 6.54 -7.70 -5.41
C PHE A 173 7.62 -7.85 -6.48
N SER A 174 8.84 -7.44 -6.17
CA SER A 174 9.97 -7.67 -7.06
C SER A 174 10.24 -9.17 -7.25
N PRO A 175 10.84 -9.58 -8.37
CA PRO A 175 11.23 -10.98 -8.58
C PRO A 175 12.10 -11.55 -7.46
N SER A 176 12.99 -10.73 -6.90
CA SER A 176 13.83 -11.10 -5.75
C SER A 176 13.01 -11.32 -4.48
N ALA A 177 11.92 -10.56 -4.26
CA ALA A 177 11.00 -10.77 -3.15
C ALA A 177 10.28 -12.11 -3.26
N HIS A 178 9.76 -12.45 -4.44
CA HIS A 178 9.17 -13.76 -4.71
C HIS A 178 10.15 -14.91 -4.46
N SER A 179 11.36 -14.83 -5.05
CA SER A 179 12.40 -15.83 -4.87
C SER A 179 12.81 -16.00 -3.40
N PHE A 180 12.82 -14.91 -2.62
CA PHE A 180 13.15 -15.00 -1.20
C PHE A 180 12.00 -15.60 -0.38
N ALA A 181 10.73 -15.33 -0.72
CA ALA A 181 9.58 -15.89 -0.02
C ALA A 181 9.42 -17.40 -0.25
N ASP A 182 9.88 -17.89 -1.42
CA ASP A 182 9.75 -19.29 -1.80
C ASP A 182 10.42 -20.22 -0.78
N GLY A 183 9.71 -21.32 -0.46
CA GLY A 183 10.12 -22.28 0.58
C GLY A 183 10.12 -21.75 2.02
N ARG A 184 9.60 -20.54 2.28
CA ARG A 184 9.47 -19.95 3.63
C ARG A 184 8.00 -19.83 4.03
N PRO A 185 7.69 -19.78 5.33
CA PRO A 185 6.31 -19.58 5.80
C PRO A 185 5.84 -18.11 5.62
N ILE A 186 6.04 -17.57 4.42
CA ILE A 186 5.68 -16.19 4.05
C ILE A 186 4.81 -16.22 2.81
N VAL A 187 3.63 -15.63 2.91
CA VAL A 187 2.69 -15.47 1.79
C VAL A 187 2.71 -14.04 1.31
N LEU A 188 2.85 -13.86 0.01
CA LEU A 188 2.79 -12.57 -0.66
C LEU A 188 1.42 -12.41 -1.32
N VAL A 189 0.72 -11.35 -0.98
CA VAL A 189 -0.59 -10.98 -1.53
C VAL A 189 -0.41 -9.71 -2.34
N SER A 190 -0.24 -9.90 -3.65
CA SER A 190 -0.10 -8.82 -4.63
C SER A 190 -1.45 -8.17 -4.95
N LYS A 191 -1.43 -7.13 -5.78
CA LYS A 191 -2.60 -6.37 -6.24
C LYS A 191 -3.72 -7.30 -6.73
N ASP A 192 -3.44 -8.22 -7.64
CA ASP A 192 -4.47 -9.07 -8.25
C ASP A 192 -5.18 -9.95 -7.22
N ILE A 193 -4.40 -10.51 -6.29
CA ILE A 193 -4.94 -11.34 -5.20
C ILE A 193 -5.76 -10.46 -4.25
N LEU A 194 -5.25 -9.27 -3.91
CA LEU A 194 -5.92 -8.33 -3.02
C LEU A 194 -7.25 -7.85 -3.60
N GLU A 195 -7.32 -7.56 -4.90
CA GLU A 195 -8.54 -7.19 -5.61
C GLU A 195 -9.59 -8.31 -5.58
N ALA A 196 -9.15 -9.55 -5.79
CA ALA A 196 -10.03 -10.71 -5.67
C ALA A 196 -10.59 -10.85 -4.24
N LEU A 197 -9.77 -10.53 -3.22
CA LEU A 197 -10.20 -10.53 -1.83
C LEU A 197 -11.20 -9.41 -1.52
N PHE A 198 -11.04 -8.20 -2.09
CA PHE A 198 -12.01 -7.13 -1.96
C PHE A 198 -13.38 -7.53 -2.52
N LYS A 199 -13.40 -8.05 -3.74
CA LYS A 199 -14.64 -8.56 -4.35
C LYS A 199 -15.32 -9.63 -3.48
N LYS A 200 -14.53 -10.55 -2.92
CA LYS A 200 -15.04 -11.60 -2.02
C LYS A 200 -15.56 -11.03 -0.68
N ALA A 201 -14.99 -9.92 -0.22
CA ALA A 201 -15.39 -9.22 1.00
C ALA A 201 -16.59 -8.27 0.81
N GLY A 202 -17.05 -8.08 -0.44
CA GLY A 202 -18.12 -7.14 -0.77
C GLY A 202 -17.68 -5.68 -0.67
N LEU A 203 -16.43 -5.38 -1.07
CA LEU A 203 -15.77 -4.08 -1.02
C LEU A 203 -15.46 -3.61 -2.44
#